data_8d96b94e6088010e70e97a167f098855
#
_entry.id   8d96b94e6088010e70e97a167f098855
#
_cell.length_a   1.000
_cell.length_b   1.000
_cell.length_c   1.000
_cell.angle_alpha   90.00
_cell.angle_beta   90.00
_cell.angle_gamma   90.00
#
_symmetry.space_group_name_H-M   'P 1'
#
loop_
_entity.id
_entity.type
_entity.pdbx_description
1 polymer ?
#
loop_
_entity_poly.entity_id
_entity_poly.type
_entity_poly.pdbx_seq_one_letter_code
_entity_poly.pdbx_strand_id
1 'polypeptide(L)'
;LDKAIDLIDESASLIRMEIDSKPEDLDELERKIITLTIEKEALEKSQDDETEAIDEILKKLSDLEKKYNELEKVWVSQKDILNKSNALKSQLEESRLQLESAKRNGDLMKMAELRHGVIPEIENSIKDSETINHKDLKLLRNRVTEEIVANVVSKWTGIPVSSMMLSEKEKLLNLEKKLTESVVGQERAVTA
;
A
#
# COMPACT_ATOMS: atom_id res chain seq x y z
N LEU A 1 4.27 -26.60 0.83
CA LEU A 1 3.45 -25.81 1.77
C LEU A 1 4.27 -24.70 2.43
N ASP A 2 5.49 -24.98 2.91
CA ASP A 2 6.35 -24.00 3.59
C ASP A 2 6.64 -22.77 2.73
N LYS A 3 7.03 -22.95 1.46
CA LYS A 3 7.32 -21.83 0.53
C LYS A 3 6.12 -20.92 0.25
N ALA A 4 4.89 -21.45 0.30
CA ALA A 4 3.70 -20.64 0.12
C ALA A 4 3.41 -19.78 1.37
N ILE A 5 3.71 -20.32 2.55
CA ILE A 5 3.61 -19.57 3.81
C ILE A 5 4.65 -18.46 3.83
N ASP A 6 5.89 -18.76 3.47
CA ASP A 6 6.97 -17.77 3.38
C ASP A 6 6.62 -16.62 2.42
N LEU A 7 5.98 -16.94 1.27
CA LEU A 7 5.53 -15.91 0.32
C LEU A 7 4.43 -15.01 0.90
N ILE A 8 3.48 -15.58 1.63
CA ILE A 8 2.42 -14.81 2.28
C ILE A 8 3.01 -13.92 3.36
N ASP A 9 3.93 -14.46 4.16
CA ASP A 9 4.58 -13.73 5.25
C ASP A 9 5.43 -12.56 4.71
N GLU A 10 6.22 -12.81 3.67
CA GLU A 10 7.00 -11.77 2.99
C GLU A 10 6.09 -10.70 2.36
N SER A 11 4.99 -11.12 1.73
CA SER A 11 4.01 -10.20 1.16
C SER A 11 3.32 -9.36 2.23
N ALA A 12 2.98 -9.94 3.37
CA ALA A 12 2.41 -9.23 4.51
C ALA A 12 3.42 -8.25 5.13
N SER A 13 4.69 -8.65 5.21
CA SER A 13 5.78 -7.82 5.69
C SER A 13 6.01 -6.59 4.78
N LEU A 14 5.95 -6.78 3.45
CA LEU A 14 6.02 -5.68 2.49
C LEU A 14 4.88 -4.68 2.66
N ILE A 15 3.64 -5.16 2.79
CA ILE A 15 2.48 -4.29 3.03
C ILE A 15 2.67 -3.49 4.32
N ARG A 16 3.15 -4.14 5.38
CA ARG A 16 3.42 -3.48 6.65
C ARG A 16 4.46 -2.37 6.50
N MET A 17 5.52 -2.64 5.74
CA MET A 17 6.54 -1.65 5.42
C MET A 17 5.96 -0.49 4.59
N GLU A 18 5.09 -0.76 3.59
CA GLU A 18 4.40 0.26 2.79
C GLU A 18 3.48 1.14 3.65
N ILE A 19 2.75 0.56 4.61
CA ILE A 19 1.89 1.32 5.54
C ILE A 19 2.71 2.24 6.44
N ASP A 20 3.88 1.78 6.88
CA ASP A 20 4.73 2.55 7.79
C ASP A 20 5.59 3.59 7.05
N SER A 21 5.84 3.39 5.76
CA SER A 21 6.62 4.30 4.92
C SER A 21 5.75 5.37 4.28
N LYS A 22 6.39 6.48 3.90
CA LYS A 22 5.76 7.55 3.14
C LYS A 22 5.47 7.07 1.71
N PRO A 23 4.26 7.31 1.16
CA PRO A 23 3.96 7.00 -0.24
C PRO A 23 4.90 7.70 -1.23
N GLU A 24 5.18 7.04 -2.34
CA GLU A 24 6.10 7.54 -3.37
C GLU A 24 5.68 8.92 -3.91
N ASP A 25 4.36 9.13 -4.11
CA ASP A 25 3.80 10.41 -4.56
C ASP A 25 4.13 11.56 -3.60
N LEU A 26 4.08 11.31 -2.28
CA LEU A 26 4.42 12.30 -1.27
C LEU A 26 5.93 12.56 -1.21
N ASP A 27 6.74 11.51 -1.35
CA ASP A 27 8.21 11.63 -1.38
C ASP A 27 8.67 12.41 -2.62
N GLU A 28 8.06 12.18 -3.79
CA GLU A 28 8.34 12.96 -4.99
C GLU A 28 8.00 14.45 -4.84
N LEU A 29 6.83 14.77 -4.26
CA LEU A 29 6.43 16.15 -4.02
C LEU A 29 7.37 16.84 -3.05
N GLU A 30 7.75 16.16 -1.97
CA GLU A 30 8.71 16.68 -0.99
C GLU A 30 10.08 16.98 -1.63
N ARG A 31 10.61 16.07 -2.43
CA ARG A 31 11.87 16.29 -3.16
C ARG A 31 11.79 17.49 -4.10
N LYS A 32 10.66 17.65 -4.81
CA LYS A 32 10.44 18.80 -5.68
C LYS A 32 10.39 20.11 -4.88
N ILE A 33 9.73 20.11 -3.72
CA ILE A 33 9.67 21.27 -2.82
C ILE A 33 11.07 21.61 -2.31
N ILE A 34 11.83 20.62 -1.86
CA ILE A 34 13.22 20.82 -1.38
C ILE A 34 14.10 21.40 -2.49
N THR A 35 14.02 20.86 -3.71
CA THR A 35 14.80 21.33 -4.85
C THR A 35 14.50 22.80 -5.18
N LEU A 36 13.22 23.16 -5.27
CA LEU A 36 12.81 24.53 -5.53
C LEU A 36 13.16 25.49 -4.38
N THR A 37 13.14 25.00 -3.15
CA THR A 37 13.57 25.80 -1.99
C THR A 37 15.05 26.11 -2.05
N ILE A 38 15.89 25.12 -2.41
CA ILE A 38 17.34 25.32 -2.59
C ILE A 38 17.60 26.29 -3.76
N GLU A 39 16.86 26.14 -4.86
CA GLU A 39 16.97 27.03 -6.03
C GLU A 39 16.62 28.48 -5.66
N LYS A 40 15.51 28.67 -4.93
CA LYS A 40 15.12 29.97 -4.39
C LYS A 40 16.21 30.58 -3.52
N GLU A 41 16.74 29.83 -2.56
CA GLU A 41 17.83 30.31 -1.68
C GLU A 41 19.12 30.67 -2.46
N ALA A 42 19.41 29.95 -3.53
CA ALA A 42 20.54 30.24 -4.40
C ALA A 42 20.35 31.56 -5.15
N LEU A 43 19.16 31.79 -5.70
CA LEU A 43 18.82 33.05 -6.39
C LEU A 43 18.78 34.25 -5.45
N GLU A 44 18.24 34.09 -4.23
CA GLU A 44 18.25 35.14 -3.21
C GLU A 44 19.66 35.57 -2.77
N LYS A 45 20.64 34.67 -2.91
CA LYS A 45 22.08 34.95 -2.60
C LYS A 45 22.85 35.47 -3.81
N SER A 46 22.34 35.33 -5.03
CA SER A 46 22.92 35.92 -6.23
C SER A 46 22.71 37.44 -6.18
N GLN A 47 23.69 38.20 -6.64
CA GLN A 47 23.60 39.68 -6.67
C GLN A 47 22.84 40.18 -7.91
N ASP A 48 22.31 39.29 -8.73
CA ASP A 48 21.54 39.61 -9.91
C ASP A 48 20.07 39.83 -9.54
N ASP A 49 19.44 40.83 -10.18
CA ASP A 49 18.06 41.29 -9.89
C ASP A 49 17.03 40.34 -10.55
N GLU A 50 17.02 39.05 -10.12
CA GLU A 50 16.17 37.99 -10.67
C GLU A 50 14.82 37.86 -9.93
N THR A 51 14.19 39.01 -9.63
CA THR A 51 12.92 39.06 -8.87
C THR A 51 11.79 38.31 -9.58
N GLU A 52 11.72 38.33 -10.91
CA GLU A 52 10.70 37.60 -11.69
C GLU A 52 10.85 36.07 -11.54
N ALA A 53 12.09 35.56 -11.56
CA ALA A 53 12.37 34.14 -11.40
C ALA A 53 12.01 33.65 -9.97
N ILE A 54 12.29 34.45 -8.96
CA ILE A 54 11.92 34.17 -7.57
C ILE A 54 10.40 34.12 -7.41
N ASP A 55 9.65 35.05 -8.02
CA ASP A 55 8.19 35.06 -7.95
C ASP A 55 7.56 33.84 -8.65
N GLU A 56 8.13 33.37 -9.75
CA GLU A 56 7.69 32.13 -10.40
C GLU A 56 7.94 30.89 -9.51
N ILE A 57 9.10 30.80 -8.87
CA ILE A 57 9.43 29.72 -7.95
C ILE A 57 8.51 29.73 -6.74
N LEU A 58 8.20 30.89 -6.17
CA LEU A 58 7.26 31.03 -5.05
C LEU A 58 5.85 30.54 -5.41
N LYS A 59 5.35 30.86 -6.61
CA LYS A 59 4.07 30.32 -7.09
C LYS A 59 4.10 28.81 -7.20
N LYS A 60 5.14 28.23 -7.82
CA LYS A 60 5.31 26.77 -7.94
C LYS A 60 5.41 26.10 -6.58
N LEU A 61 6.16 26.66 -5.63
CA LEU A 61 6.26 26.18 -4.26
C LEU A 61 4.90 26.16 -3.58
N SER A 62 4.16 27.27 -3.61
CA SER A 62 2.83 27.35 -3.01
C SER A 62 1.86 26.31 -3.54
N ASP A 63 1.88 26.02 -4.85
CA ASP A 63 1.01 25.02 -5.46
C ASP A 63 1.44 23.58 -5.11
N LEU A 64 2.74 23.32 -5.03
CA LEU A 64 3.26 22.01 -4.61
C LEU A 64 3.01 21.75 -3.13
N GLU A 65 3.20 22.76 -2.27
CA GLU A 65 2.91 22.67 -0.84
C GLU A 65 1.42 22.41 -0.56
N LYS A 66 0.51 23.03 -1.31
CA LYS A 66 -0.92 22.75 -1.21
C LYS A 66 -1.22 21.29 -1.53
N LYS A 67 -0.71 20.81 -2.67
CA LYS A 67 -0.88 19.40 -3.09
C LYS A 67 -0.29 18.42 -2.08
N TYR A 68 0.91 18.71 -1.57
CA TYR A 68 1.56 17.94 -0.54
C TYR A 68 0.70 17.85 0.72
N ASN A 69 0.24 18.98 1.24
CA ASN A 69 -0.57 19.06 2.45
C ASN A 69 -1.94 18.35 2.29
N GLU A 70 -2.55 18.38 1.11
CA GLU A 70 -3.79 17.65 0.83
C GLU A 70 -3.56 16.13 0.83
N LEU A 71 -2.53 15.67 0.13
CA LEU A 71 -2.15 14.25 0.10
C LEU A 71 -1.70 13.74 1.46
N GLU A 72 -0.92 14.52 2.20
CA GLU A 72 -0.47 14.17 3.55
C GLU A 72 -1.63 13.98 4.51
N LYS A 73 -2.63 14.87 4.49
CA LYS A 73 -3.86 14.73 5.30
C LYS A 73 -4.59 13.43 4.99
N VAL A 74 -4.71 13.09 3.69
CA VAL A 74 -5.34 11.84 3.26
C VAL A 74 -4.54 10.64 3.76
N TRP A 75 -3.22 10.66 3.59
CA TRP A 75 -2.34 9.59 4.05
C TRP A 75 -2.40 9.39 5.57
N VAL A 76 -2.28 10.46 6.35
CA VAL A 76 -2.36 10.40 7.82
C VAL A 76 -3.72 9.85 8.26
N SER A 77 -4.83 10.31 7.66
CA SER A 77 -6.16 9.81 8.00
C SER A 77 -6.32 8.32 7.69
N GLN A 78 -5.80 7.86 6.55
CA GLN A 78 -5.82 6.44 6.17
C GLN A 78 -4.95 5.58 7.08
N LYS A 79 -3.77 6.07 7.46
CA LYS A 79 -2.88 5.41 8.41
C LYS A 79 -3.52 5.26 9.79
N ASP A 80 -4.20 6.30 10.27
CA ASP A 80 -4.91 6.28 11.55
C ASP A 80 -6.06 5.26 11.55
N ILE A 81 -6.80 5.17 10.45
CA ILE A 81 -7.87 4.18 10.29
C ILE A 81 -7.30 2.75 10.33
N LEU A 82 -6.20 2.50 9.63
CA LEU A 82 -5.54 1.18 9.62
C LEU A 82 -4.99 0.82 11.01
N ASN A 83 -4.36 1.76 11.69
CA ASN A 83 -3.83 1.55 13.04
C ASN A 83 -4.95 1.24 14.05
N LYS A 84 -6.08 1.94 13.97
CA LYS A 84 -7.27 1.64 14.79
C LYS A 84 -7.82 0.25 14.51
N SER A 85 -7.94 -0.14 13.23
CA SER A 85 -8.39 -1.48 12.84
C SER A 85 -7.46 -2.57 13.38
N ASN A 86 -6.14 -2.37 13.27
CA ASN A 86 -5.15 -3.31 13.80
C ASN A 86 -5.19 -3.40 15.33
N ALA A 87 -5.36 -2.28 16.02
CA ALA A 87 -5.52 -2.25 17.48
C ALA A 87 -6.76 -3.01 17.93
N LEU A 88 -7.91 -2.84 17.25
CA LEU A 88 -9.14 -3.59 17.53
C LEU A 88 -8.96 -5.09 17.30
N LYS A 89 -8.26 -5.50 16.24
CA LYS A 89 -7.94 -6.91 15.98
C LYS A 89 -7.06 -7.51 17.07
N SER A 90 -6.04 -6.78 17.53
CA SER A 90 -5.20 -7.21 18.65
C SER A 90 -5.99 -7.34 19.95
N GLN A 91 -6.90 -6.41 20.24
CA GLN A 91 -7.78 -6.49 21.41
C GLN A 91 -8.74 -7.68 21.33
N LEU A 92 -9.24 -8.00 20.13
CA LEU A 92 -10.08 -9.16 19.91
C LEU A 92 -9.33 -10.46 20.24
N GLU A 93 -8.11 -10.61 19.75
CA GLU A 93 -7.26 -11.78 20.02
C GLU A 93 -6.94 -11.90 21.52
N GLU A 94 -6.59 -10.79 22.17
CA GLU A 94 -6.34 -10.79 23.61
C GLU A 94 -7.60 -11.19 24.40
N SER A 95 -8.77 -10.66 24.01
CA SER A 95 -10.05 -11.01 24.64
C SER A 95 -10.41 -12.50 24.46
N ARG A 96 -10.08 -13.07 23.29
CA ARG A 96 -10.25 -14.50 23.01
C ARG A 96 -9.32 -15.36 23.88
N LEU A 97 -8.06 -14.95 24.03
CA LEU A 97 -7.12 -15.65 24.92
C LEU A 97 -7.56 -15.58 26.39
N GLN A 98 -8.08 -14.43 26.82
CA GLN A 98 -8.65 -14.27 28.17
C GLN A 98 -9.88 -15.15 28.37
N LEU A 99 -10.75 -15.28 27.35
CA LEU A 99 -11.92 -16.18 27.38
C LEU A 99 -11.49 -17.65 27.54
N GLU A 100 -10.46 -18.09 26.80
CA GLU A 100 -9.93 -19.45 26.95
C GLU A 100 -9.30 -19.69 28.31
N SER A 101 -8.62 -18.70 28.87
CA SER A 101 -8.05 -18.76 30.21
C SER A 101 -9.16 -18.85 31.28
N ALA A 102 -10.20 -18.01 31.18
CA ALA A 102 -11.38 -18.06 32.06
C ALA A 102 -12.11 -19.42 31.99
N LYS A 103 -12.20 -20.00 30.77
CA LYS A 103 -12.77 -21.33 30.56
C LYS A 103 -11.96 -22.40 31.26
N ARG A 104 -10.62 -22.36 31.19
CA ARG A 104 -9.74 -23.31 31.88
C ARG A 104 -9.84 -23.19 33.41
N ASN A 105 -10.01 -21.96 33.90
CA ASN A 105 -10.10 -21.67 35.33
C ASN A 105 -11.52 -21.87 35.92
N GLY A 106 -12.53 -22.15 35.05
CA GLY A 106 -13.92 -22.32 35.49
C GLY A 106 -14.62 -21.04 35.91
N ASP A 107 -14.09 -19.87 35.53
CA ASP A 107 -14.69 -18.55 35.87
C ASP A 107 -15.84 -18.23 34.90
N LEU A 108 -17.03 -18.70 35.29
CA LEU A 108 -18.25 -18.54 34.49
C LEU A 108 -18.67 -17.09 34.35
N MET A 109 -18.37 -16.24 35.33
CA MET A 109 -18.75 -14.84 35.30
C MET A 109 -17.94 -14.08 34.24
N LYS A 110 -16.65 -14.26 34.27
CA LYS A 110 -15.73 -13.64 33.31
C LYS A 110 -15.94 -14.19 31.88
N MET A 111 -16.27 -15.49 31.77
CA MET A 111 -16.65 -16.08 30.47
C MET A 111 -17.90 -15.43 29.88
N ALA A 112 -18.95 -15.22 30.71
CA ALA A 112 -20.18 -14.59 30.23
C ALA A 112 -19.97 -13.15 29.81
N GLU A 113 -19.20 -12.37 30.57
CA GLU A 113 -18.83 -10.98 30.26
C GLU A 113 -18.07 -10.88 28.93
N LEU A 114 -17.02 -11.67 28.76
CA LEU A 114 -16.21 -11.66 27.55
C LEU A 114 -17.02 -12.16 26.33
N ARG A 115 -17.79 -13.24 26.46
CA ARG A 115 -18.50 -13.87 25.36
C ARG A 115 -19.70 -13.07 24.88
N HIS A 116 -20.43 -12.42 25.77
CA HIS A 116 -21.70 -11.73 25.45
C HIS A 116 -21.59 -10.21 25.49
N GLY A 117 -20.53 -9.66 26.07
CA GLY A 117 -20.25 -8.21 26.14
C GLY A 117 -19.09 -7.83 25.23
N VAL A 118 -17.86 -8.04 25.70
CA VAL A 118 -16.64 -7.46 25.12
C VAL A 118 -16.37 -7.92 23.69
N ILE A 119 -16.40 -9.23 23.41
CA ILE A 119 -16.05 -9.77 22.08
C ILE A 119 -17.03 -9.30 21.00
N PRO A 120 -18.38 -9.37 21.18
CA PRO A 120 -19.32 -8.87 20.18
C PRO A 120 -19.19 -7.36 19.93
N GLU A 121 -18.87 -6.58 20.96
CA GLU A 121 -18.67 -5.13 20.84
C GLU A 121 -17.45 -4.80 19.98
N ILE A 122 -16.33 -5.49 20.21
CA ILE A 122 -15.11 -5.35 19.38
C ILE A 122 -15.38 -5.83 17.94
N GLU A 123 -16.07 -6.97 17.76
CA GLU A 123 -16.39 -7.50 16.43
C GLU A 123 -17.29 -6.54 15.63
N ASN A 124 -18.26 -5.88 16.27
CA ASN A 124 -19.06 -4.86 15.62
C ASN A 124 -18.22 -3.62 15.26
N SER A 125 -17.36 -3.17 16.16
CA SER A 125 -16.44 -2.04 15.90
C SER A 125 -15.49 -2.33 14.73
N ILE A 126 -15.03 -3.57 14.58
CA ILE A 126 -14.21 -4.01 13.43
C ILE A 126 -15.05 -3.96 12.15
N LYS A 127 -16.27 -4.48 12.14
CA LYS A 127 -17.15 -4.44 10.96
C LYS A 127 -17.45 -3.01 10.52
N ASP A 128 -17.73 -2.12 11.46
CA ASP A 128 -17.98 -0.71 11.16
C ASP A 128 -16.73 -0.04 10.57
N SER A 129 -15.57 -0.32 11.11
CA SER A 129 -14.30 0.18 10.57
C SER A 129 -13.98 -0.41 9.18
N GLU A 130 -14.31 -1.66 8.91
CA GLU A 130 -14.07 -2.31 7.60
C GLU A 130 -15.00 -1.75 6.51
N THR A 131 -16.25 -1.42 6.83
CA THR A 131 -17.17 -0.81 5.86
C THR A 131 -16.74 0.58 5.41
N ILE A 132 -16.11 1.35 6.29
CA ILE A 132 -15.54 2.66 6.00
C ILE A 132 -14.25 2.51 5.17
N ASN A 133 -13.41 1.53 5.51
CA ASN A 133 -12.10 1.31 4.89
C ASN A 133 -12.16 0.93 3.40
N HIS A 134 -13.20 0.23 2.94
CA HIS A 134 -13.25 -0.27 1.56
C HIS A 134 -13.44 0.82 0.49
N LYS A 135 -13.96 2.00 0.86
CA LYS A 135 -14.29 3.07 -0.08
C LYS A 135 -13.23 4.18 -0.16
N ASP A 136 -12.43 4.34 0.89
CA ASP A 136 -11.59 5.53 1.07
C ASP A 136 -10.06 5.29 1.01
N LEU A 137 -9.61 4.03 1.01
CA LEU A 137 -8.20 3.72 0.90
C LEU A 137 -7.72 3.81 -0.55
N LYS A 138 -7.20 4.98 -0.94
CA LYS A 138 -6.61 5.23 -2.27
C LYS A 138 -5.10 5.08 -2.29
N LEU A 139 -4.43 5.42 -1.18
CA LEU A 139 -2.97 5.49 -1.08
C LEU A 139 -2.35 4.27 -0.38
N LEU A 140 -3.08 3.63 0.55
CA LEU A 140 -2.56 2.53 1.34
C LEU A 140 -3.26 1.21 1.01
N ARG A 141 -2.48 0.16 0.79
CA ARG A 141 -2.96 -1.21 0.61
C ARG A 141 -2.98 -1.91 1.96
N ASN A 142 -4.09 -2.57 2.31
CA ASN A 142 -4.25 -3.27 3.58
C ASN A 142 -4.43 -4.78 3.44
N ARG A 143 -4.29 -5.32 2.23
CA ARG A 143 -4.51 -6.74 1.94
C ARG A 143 -3.44 -7.28 1.02
N VAL A 144 -3.03 -8.51 1.28
CA VAL A 144 -2.21 -9.29 0.36
C VAL A 144 -3.06 -9.62 -0.87
N THR A 145 -2.66 -9.10 -2.03
CA THR A 145 -3.28 -9.39 -3.32
C THR A 145 -2.38 -10.30 -4.15
N GLU A 146 -2.95 -10.93 -5.17
CA GLU A 146 -2.18 -11.74 -6.11
C GLU A 146 -1.03 -10.95 -6.77
N GLU A 147 -1.24 -9.67 -7.03
CA GLU A 147 -0.21 -8.78 -7.58
C GLU A 147 0.99 -8.62 -6.64
N ILE A 148 0.74 -8.46 -5.32
CA ILE A 148 1.81 -8.31 -4.33
C ILE A 148 2.61 -9.60 -4.23
N VAL A 149 1.91 -10.74 -4.19
CA VAL A 149 2.57 -12.06 -4.18
C VAL A 149 3.38 -12.26 -5.47
N ALA A 150 2.82 -11.91 -6.64
CA ALA A 150 3.53 -11.97 -7.91
C ALA A 150 4.77 -11.06 -7.94
N ASN A 151 4.69 -9.87 -7.32
CA ASN A 151 5.84 -8.97 -7.15
C ASN A 151 6.95 -9.59 -6.29
N VAL A 152 6.59 -10.25 -5.18
CA VAL A 152 7.56 -10.94 -4.32
C VAL A 152 8.23 -12.08 -5.10
N VAL A 153 7.43 -12.91 -5.78
CA VAL A 153 7.96 -14.01 -6.61
C VAL A 153 8.85 -13.47 -7.73
N SER A 154 8.46 -12.36 -8.35
CA SER A 154 9.26 -11.70 -9.39
C SER A 154 10.62 -11.24 -8.86
N LYS A 155 10.66 -10.65 -7.66
CA LYS A 155 11.91 -10.26 -7.01
C LYS A 155 12.82 -11.45 -6.71
N TRP A 156 12.25 -12.59 -6.32
CA TRP A 156 13.03 -13.79 -5.99
C TRP A 156 13.53 -14.55 -7.21
N THR A 157 12.70 -14.60 -8.27
CA THR A 157 12.97 -15.44 -9.46
C THR A 157 13.54 -14.66 -10.64
N GLY A 158 13.37 -13.32 -10.65
CA GLY A 158 13.70 -12.47 -11.80
C GLY A 158 12.69 -12.56 -12.95
N ILE A 159 11.56 -13.28 -12.79
CA ILE A 159 10.53 -13.40 -13.82
C ILE A 159 9.58 -12.19 -13.73
N PRO A 160 9.33 -11.44 -14.83
CA PRO A 160 8.45 -10.28 -14.80
C PRO A 160 7.02 -10.61 -14.34
N VAL A 161 6.43 -9.74 -13.51
CA VAL A 161 5.06 -9.90 -12.97
C VAL A 161 4.03 -10.06 -14.08
N SER A 162 4.16 -9.31 -15.18
CA SER A 162 3.29 -9.41 -16.36
C SER A 162 3.23 -10.83 -16.94
N SER A 163 4.34 -11.57 -16.89
CA SER A 163 4.38 -12.95 -17.34
C SER A 163 3.71 -13.94 -16.37
N MET A 164 3.58 -13.58 -15.10
CA MET A 164 2.92 -14.41 -14.08
C MET A 164 1.42 -14.19 -14.03
N MET A 165 0.97 -12.93 -14.20
CA MET A 165 -0.44 -12.54 -14.06
C MET A 165 -1.29 -12.84 -15.30
N LEU A 166 -0.67 -13.03 -16.46
CA LEU A 166 -1.41 -13.39 -17.68
C LEU A 166 -1.94 -14.83 -17.59
N SER A 167 -3.22 -15.00 -17.81
CA SER A 167 -3.82 -16.33 -17.97
C SER A 167 -3.18 -17.09 -19.15
N GLU A 168 -3.16 -18.42 -19.10
CA GLU A 168 -2.63 -19.24 -20.21
C GLU A 168 -3.29 -18.88 -21.54
N LYS A 169 -4.59 -18.58 -21.50
CA LYS A 169 -5.36 -18.18 -22.68
C LYS A 169 -4.86 -16.84 -23.25
N GLU A 170 -4.58 -15.86 -22.40
CA GLU A 170 -4.04 -14.56 -22.83
C GLU A 170 -2.60 -14.68 -23.33
N LYS A 171 -1.80 -15.56 -22.73
CA LYS A 171 -0.45 -15.86 -23.21
C LYS A 171 -0.49 -16.44 -24.60
N LEU A 172 -1.39 -17.39 -24.87
CA LEU A 172 -1.58 -18.00 -26.20
C LEU A 172 -2.10 -16.99 -27.22
N LEU A 173 -3.08 -16.15 -26.88
CA LEU A 173 -3.60 -15.10 -27.76
C LEU A 173 -2.55 -14.04 -28.16
N ASN A 174 -1.60 -13.78 -27.28
CA ASN A 174 -0.53 -12.81 -27.52
C ASN A 174 0.74 -13.48 -28.09
N LEU A 175 0.78 -14.80 -28.21
CA LEU A 175 1.96 -15.53 -28.65
C LEU A 175 2.33 -15.16 -30.08
N GLU A 176 1.35 -15.12 -30.98
CA GLU A 176 1.52 -14.75 -32.38
C GLU A 176 2.14 -13.37 -32.56
N LYS A 177 1.63 -12.38 -31.79
CA LYS A 177 2.19 -11.01 -31.79
C LYS A 177 3.63 -10.97 -31.34
N LYS A 178 3.92 -11.65 -30.21
CA LYS A 178 5.29 -11.71 -29.67
C LYS A 178 6.27 -12.43 -30.57
N LEU A 179 5.82 -13.49 -31.26
CA LEU A 179 6.63 -14.17 -32.22
C LEU A 179 6.90 -13.31 -33.47
N THR A 180 5.89 -12.57 -33.93
CA THR A 180 6.04 -11.64 -35.07
C THR A 180 7.03 -10.50 -34.78
N GLU A 181 7.07 -10.01 -33.51
CA GLU A 181 8.02 -8.99 -33.07
C GLU A 181 9.46 -9.54 -33.01
N SER A 182 9.63 -10.82 -32.68
CA SER A 182 10.94 -11.45 -32.50
C SER A 182 11.50 -12.08 -33.74
N VAL A 183 10.64 -12.51 -34.69
CA VAL A 183 11.02 -13.25 -35.90
C VAL A 183 10.72 -12.42 -37.12
N VAL A 184 11.74 -11.82 -37.69
CA VAL A 184 11.62 -11.00 -38.91
C VAL A 184 11.56 -11.90 -40.16
N GLY A 185 10.53 -11.74 -40.98
CA GLY A 185 10.47 -12.34 -42.34
C GLY A 185 9.90 -13.76 -42.42
N GLN A 186 9.29 -14.31 -41.36
CA GLN A 186 8.64 -15.64 -41.36
C GLN A 186 7.15 -15.60 -40.99
N GLU A 187 6.40 -14.65 -41.50
CA GLU A 187 4.98 -14.42 -41.16
C GLU A 187 4.11 -15.68 -41.36
N ARG A 188 4.37 -16.47 -42.44
CA ARG A 188 3.63 -17.71 -42.72
C ARG A 188 3.88 -18.82 -41.70
N ALA A 189 5.04 -18.85 -41.06
CA ALA A 189 5.39 -19.84 -40.05
C ALA A 189 4.86 -19.46 -38.67
N VAL A 190 4.67 -18.16 -38.43
CA VAL A 190 4.14 -17.62 -37.14
C VAL A 190 2.62 -17.77 -37.09
N THR A 191 1.91 -17.72 -38.26
CA THR A 191 0.46 -17.86 -38.36
C THR A 191 -0.02 -19.31 -38.57
N ALA A 192 0.86 -20.28 -38.76
CA ALA A 192 0.56 -21.68 -38.89
C ALA A 192 0.53 -22.43 -37.57
#